data_7be9f380ae75bc6d62a6e1e754cfd518
#
_entry.id   7be9f380ae75bc6d62a6e1e754cfd518
#
_cell.length_a   1.000
_cell.length_b   1.000
_cell.length_c   1.000
_cell.angle_alpha   90.00
_cell.angle_beta   90.00
_cell.angle_gamma   90.00
#
_symmetry.space_group_name_H-M   'P 1'
#
loop_
_entity.id
_entity.type
_entity.pdbx_description
1 polymer ?
#
loop_
_entity_poly.entity_id
_entity_poly.type
_entity_poly.pdbx_seq_one_letter_code
_entity_poly.pdbx_strand_id
1 'polypeptide(L)'
;MSSKTSIDLFKMARFTNLVIPVLTVVFFLGGYFLSFYLHFFTVFFLFLTIINFFYRHVQKTHALLRNFGIMGQARYMMESIGPELRQYFFASDTEERPFNREERSEVYRKAKGIDSASSFGSQKMFDATEIKIRHSMYPTAKDKLKPYSVTFGEERGIENKHMFTRPIAISAMSYGALGQNAVRSLARGAKAAGISMNTGEGGYPKYHLMEGCDLIFQLGTAKFGVRHEDGTLDDEKLRKVASEDAIKMIEIKLSQGAKPGKGGLLPKEKITDEISELRGVPKGADVISPTNHVECEDPTTTVQFIKRIQDVSQLPVGIKLCVGCLDEFRSLVVEMKALDIFPDYISVDGAEGGTGAAPKAFMDNYGMPLFPALHGVVTILKEEGVRDRLKVMAAGKLIGPGRQMVAYCLGADAIYSARGFMLTLGCIQALQCGNNTCPVGITTHDPDLQGGIVVADKAKRVENYVENMEHDFYQLLAATGKNSVQELSTSNLYIPSGTTLAEFIQPDAAFNKAG
;
A
#
# COMPACT_ATOMS: atom_id res chain seq x y z
N MET A 1 -11.19 -21.97 43.75
CA MET A 1 -11.38 -20.52 43.96
C MET A 1 -10.05 -19.92 44.33
N SER A 2 -9.32 -19.37 43.41
CA SER A 2 -8.05 -18.67 43.63
C SER A 2 -8.37 -17.20 43.83
N SER A 3 -8.12 -16.66 45.01
CA SER A 3 -8.17 -15.24 45.29
C SER A 3 -7.04 -14.57 44.52
N LYS A 4 -7.34 -14.05 43.33
CA LYS A 4 -6.41 -13.13 42.67
C LYS A 4 -6.27 -11.92 43.59
N THR A 5 -5.11 -11.75 44.20
CA THR A 5 -4.68 -10.49 44.84
C THR A 5 -4.67 -9.44 43.74
N SER A 6 -5.76 -8.71 43.56
CA SER A 6 -5.79 -7.54 42.69
C SER A 6 -4.84 -6.51 43.30
N ILE A 7 -3.78 -6.18 42.59
CA ILE A 7 -2.87 -5.10 42.98
C ILE A 7 -3.71 -3.82 43.01
N ASP A 8 -3.92 -3.28 44.20
CA ASP A 8 -4.68 -2.04 44.36
C ASP A 8 -3.84 -0.85 43.89
N LEU A 9 -3.96 -0.54 42.62
CA LEU A 9 -3.23 0.56 41.97
C LEU A 9 -3.48 1.92 42.65
N PHE A 10 -4.65 2.11 43.27
CA PHE A 10 -4.91 3.34 44.04
C PHE A 10 -4.07 3.41 45.32
N LYS A 11 -3.93 2.29 46.02
CA LYS A 11 -3.06 2.24 47.21
C LYS A 11 -1.60 2.47 46.84
N MET A 12 -1.13 1.84 45.73
CA MET A 12 0.23 2.08 45.24
C MET A 12 0.47 3.53 44.84
N ALA A 13 -0.46 4.16 44.14
CA ALA A 13 -0.33 5.56 43.74
C ALA A 13 -0.33 6.51 44.95
N ARG A 14 -1.21 6.28 45.95
CA ARG A 14 -1.21 7.05 47.20
C ARG A 14 0.11 6.89 47.94
N PHE A 15 0.61 5.67 48.02
CA PHE A 15 1.90 5.37 48.66
C PHE A 15 3.06 6.09 47.94
N THR A 16 3.14 5.97 46.61
CA THR A 16 4.17 6.64 45.81
C THR A 16 4.11 8.16 45.93
N ASN A 17 2.91 8.74 45.94
CA ASN A 17 2.71 10.17 46.10
C ASN A 17 3.15 10.72 47.46
N LEU A 18 3.17 9.89 48.50
CA LEU A 18 3.65 10.24 49.82
C LEU A 18 5.16 9.99 49.95
N VAL A 19 5.61 8.84 49.44
CA VAL A 19 7.01 8.39 49.60
C VAL A 19 8.00 9.29 48.88
N ILE A 20 7.69 9.75 47.67
CA ILE A 20 8.63 10.59 46.89
C ILE A 20 8.99 11.88 47.64
N PRO A 21 8.05 12.71 48.13
CA PRO A 21 8.37 13.88 48.93
C PRO A 21 9.10 13.56 50.22
N VAL A 22 8.72 12.46 50.92
CA VAL A 22 9.38 12.03 52.13
C VAL A 22 10.85 11.67 51.85
N LEU A 23 11.13 10.92 50.77
CA LEU A 23 12.50 10.61 50.36
C LEU A 23 13.29 11.88 50.02
N THR A 24 12.66 12.89 49.41
CA THR A 24 13.30 14.18 49.17
C THR A 24 13.81 14.79 50.47
N VAL A 25 12.99 14.82 51.51
CA VAL A 25 13.35 15.38 52.82
C VAL A 25 14.43 14.51 53.51
N VAL A 26 14.27 13.17 53.49
CA VAL A 26 15.24 12.25 54.10
C VAL A 26 16.63 12.41 53.47
N PHE A 27 16.71 12.43 52.14
CA PHE A 27 18.00 12.60 51.46
C PHE A 27 18.58 14.00 51.63
N PHE A 28 17.75 15.03 51.75
CA PHE A 28 18.19 16.38 52.07
C PHE A 28 18.82 16.46 53.45
N LEU A 29 18.17 15.92 54.48
CA LEU A 29 18.70 15.87 55.83
C LEU A 29 19.93 14.97 55.90
N GLY A 30 19.93 13.81 55.24
CA GLY A 30 21.09 12.94 55.14
C GLY A 30 22.28 13.61 54.47
N GLY A 31 22.06 14.41 53.45
CA GLY A 31 23.07 15.22 52.77
C GLY A 31 23.72 16.25 53.68
N TYR A 32 22.92 16.80 54.60
CA TYR A 32 23.39 17.78 55.56
C TYR A 32 24.14 17.14 56.74
N PHE A 33 23.62 16.02 57.31
CA PHE A 33 24.15 15.43 58.54
C PHE A 33 25.15 14.28 58.35
N LEU A 34 25.08 13.55 57.19
CA LEU A 34 25.87 12.34 57.01
C LEU A 34 26.89 12.46 55.86
N SER A 35 26.49 12.83 54.67
CA SER A 35 27.40 12.90 53.53
C SER A 35 26.84 13.79 52.42
N PHE A 36 27.64 14.73 51.92
CA PHE A 36 27.28 15.65 50.81
C PHE A 36 26.81 14.90 49.54
N TYR A 37 27.31 13.71 49.28
CA TYR A 37 26.91 12.91 48.11
C TYR A 37 25.42 12.53 48.09
N LEU A 38 24.76 12.53 49.24
CA LEU A 38 23.31 12.27 49.32
C LEU A 38 22.47 13.40 48.70
N HIS A 39 23.00 14.59 48.52
CA HIS A 39 22.32 15.66 47.81
C HIS A 39 22.04 15.33 46.32
N PHE A 40 22.81 14.42 45.73
CA PHE A 40 22.47 13.89 44.40
C PHE A 40 21.06 13.26 44.39
N PHE A 41 20.76 12.41 45.35
CA PHE A 41 19.44 11.80 45.51
C PHE A 41 18.38 12.83 45.91
N THR A 42 18.75 13.86 46.71
CA THR A 42 17.85 14.98 47.01
C THR A 42 17.37 15.66 45.71
N VAL A 43 18.28 16.02 44.82
CA VAL A 43 17.94 16.68 43.56
C VAL A 43 17.06 15.76 42.70
N PHE A 44 17.37 14.48 42.62
CA PHE A 44 16.59 13.51 41.88
C PHE A 44 15.13 13.37 42.42
N PHE A 45 14.97 13.17 43.71
CA PHE A 45 13.63 13.02 44.31
C PHE A 45 12.88 14.36 44.39
N LEU A 46 13.55 15.48 44.47
CA LEU A 46 12.94 16.80 44.34
C LEU A 46 12.35 17.00 42.94
N PHE A 47 13.09 16.64 41.90
CA PHE A 47 12.62 16.70 40.53
C PHE A 47 11.36 15.81 40.33
N LEU A 48 11.39 14.57 40.85
CA LEU A 48 10.21 13.70 40.80
C LEU A 48 9.01 14.26 41.60
N THR A 49 9.30 14.93 42.75
CA THR A 49 8.24 15.58 43.55
C THR A 49 7.58 16.72 42.78
N ILE A 50 8.40 17.56 42.12
CA ILE A 50 7.89 18.67 41.30
C ILE A 50 7.03 18.17 40.11
N ILE A 51 7.50 17.16 39.39
CA ILE A 51 6.77 16.53 38.30
C ILE A 51 5.47 15.93 38.82
N ASN A 52 5.50 15.20 39.92
CA ASN A 52 4.31 14.59 40.50
C ASN A 52 3.30 15.64 40.98
N PHE A 53 3.75 16.75 41.56
CA PHE A 53 2.92 17.88 41.92
C PHE A 53 2.26 18.51 40.68
N PHE A 54 3.05 18.74 39.62
CA PHE A 54 2.56 19.29 38.36
C PHE A 54 1.46 18.37 37.77
N TYR A 55 1.69 17.08 37.70
CA TYR A 55 0.71 16.13 37.17
C TYR A 55 -0.59 16.12 37.97
N ARG A 56 -0.52 16.21 39.28
CA ARG A 56 -1.71 16.11 40.15
C ARG A 56 -2.50 17.42 40.29
N HIS A 57 -1.82 18.55 40.29
CA HIS A 57 -2.44 19.80 40.69
C HIS A 57 -2.48 20.87 39.59
N VAL A 58 -1.50 20.89 38.68
CA VAL A 58 -1.39 21.95 37.67
C VAL A 58 -2.04 21.53 36.33
N GLN A 59 -1.62 20.41 35.73
CA GLN A 59 -2.22 19.97 34.48
C GLN A 59 -3.67 19.53 34.65
N LYS A 60 -4.52 19.79 33.65
CA LYS A 60 -5.96 19.52 33.68
C LYS A 60 -6.43 18.57 32.57
N THR A 61 -5.59 18.27 31.61
CA THR A 61 -5.93 17.52 30.39
C THR A 61 -5.96 16.01 30.57
N HIS A 62 -5.17 15.48 31.49
CA HIS A 62 -5.02 14.03 31.69
C HIS A 62 -5.52 13.59 33.07
N ALA A 63 -6.76 13.08 33.13
CA ALA A 63 -7.36 12.62 34.38
C ALA A 63 -6.55 11.53 35.08
N LEU A 64 -5.94 10.60 34.31
CA LEU A 64 -5.12 9.52 34.86
C LEU A 64 -3.89 10.06 35.59
N LEU A 65 -3.15 11.01 35.02
CA LEU A 65 -2.00 11.64 35.69
C LEU A 65 -2.45 12.43 36.92
N ARG A 66 -3.63 13.04 36.89
CA ARG A 66 -4.18 13.77 38.02
C ARG A 66 -4.51 12.86 39.19
N ASN A 67 -5.01 11.65 38.92
CA ASN A 67 -5.37 10.69 39.96
C ASN A 67 -4.18 9.90 40.51
N PHE A 68 -3.26 9.52 39.61
CA PHE A 68 -2.17 8.58 39.92
C PHE A 68 -0.78 9.24 39.98
N GLY A 69 -0.68 10.54 39.66
CA GLY A 69 0.60 11.24 39.62
C GLY A 69 1.56 10.61 38.63
N ILE A 70 2.84 10.53 39.04
CA ILE A 70 3.92 9.98 38.20
C ILE A 70 3.68 8.51 37.82
N MET A 71 2.97 7.74 38.65
CA MET A 71 2.60 6.35 38.34
C MET A 71 1.70 6.25 37.11
N GLY A 72 0.88 7.27 36.85
CA GLY A 72 0.06 7.34 35.66
C GLY A 72 0.87 7.41 34.35
N GLN A 73 2.09 7.89 34.41
CA GLN A 73 2.98 7.97 33.23
C GLN A 73 3.39 6.60 32.72
N ALA A 74 3.50 5.59 33.62
CA ALA A 74 3.84 4.23 33.23
C ALA A 74 2.83 3.65 32.20
N ARG A 75 1.54 3.98 32.33
CA ARG A 75 0.53 3.57 31.35
C ARG A 75 0.83 4.15 29.98
N TYR A 76 1.08 5.45 29.87
CA TYR A 76 1.37 6.09 28.59
C TYR A 76 2.64 5.56 27.95
N MET A 77 3.66 5.28 28.76
CA MET A 77 4.87 4.61 28.31
C MET A 77 4.57 3.21 27.75
N MET A 78 3.77 2.39 28.46
CA MET A 78 3.35 1.07 27.97
C MET A 78 2.48 1.16 26.71
N GLU A 79 1.63 2.18 26.59
CA GLU A 79 0.86 2.42 25.37
C GLU A 79 1.74 2.81 24.18
N SER A 80 2.80 3.59 24.41
CA SER A 80 3.71 4.01 23.34
C SER A 80 4.57 2.86 22.80
N ILE A 81 5.02 1.94 23.64
CA ILE A 81 5.82 0.76 23.24
C ILE A 81 4.93 -0.48 22.94
N GLY A 82 3.63 -0.38 23.22
CA GLY A 82 2.66 -1.48 23.09
C GLY A 82 2.56 -2.07 21.69
N PRO A 83 2.54 -1.26 20.61
CA PRO A 83 2.52 -1.76 19.25
C PRO A 83 3.70 -2.67 18.92
N GLU A 84 4.92 -2.27 19.30
CA GLU A 84 6.14 -3.05 19.09
C GLU A 84 6.14 -4.34 19.93
N LEU A 85 5.76 -4.25 21.22
CA LEU A 85 5.64 -5.44 22.06
C LEU A 85 4.63 -6.44 21.50
N ARG A 86 3.48 -5.95 21.03
CA ARG A 86 2.45 -6.82 20.42
C ARG A 86 2.99 -7.47 19.16
N GLN A 87 3.63 -6.70 18.28
CA GLN A 87 4.16 -7.17 17.00
C GLN A 87 5.24 -8.24 17.18
N TYR A 88 6.14 -8.08 18.14
CA TYR A 88 7.32 -8.96 18.27
C TYR A 88 7.17 -10.08 19.30
N PHE A 89 6.27 -9.94 20.28
CA PHE A 89 6.18 -10.90 21.40
C PHE A 89 4.82 -11.56 21.58
N PHE A 90 3.72 -10.90 21.16
CA PHE A 90 2.38 -11.37 21.50
C PHE A 90 1.53 -11.76 20.31
N ALA A 91 1.72 -11.16 19.14
CA ALA A 91 0.96 -11.55 17.94
C ALA A 91 1.46 -12.88 17.41
N SER A 92 0.55 -13.79 17.06
CA SER A 92 0.88 -15.01 16.34
C SER A 92 1.30 -14.68 14.90
N ASP A 93 1.97 -15.63 14.24
CA ASP A 93 2.49 -15.43 12.88
C ASP A 93 1.39 -15.16 11.84
N THR A 94 0.11 -15.48 12.16
CA THR A 94 -1.04 -15.36 11.24
C THR A 94 -2.05 -14.26 11.61
N GLU A 95 -1.90 -13.57 12.74
CA GLU A 95 -2.93 -12.62 13.26
C GLU A 95 -2.68 -11.14 12.94
N GLU A 96 -1.46 -10.75 12.58
CA GLU A 96 -1.13 -9.35 12.33
C GLU A 96 -1.82 -8.77 11.09
N ARG A 97 -2.10 -7.45 11.13
CA ARG A 97 -2.68 -6.69 10.01
C ARG A 97 -1.88 -5.41 9.75
N PRO A 98 -1.85 -4.91 8.50
CA PRO A 98 -2.48 -5.42 7.27
C PRO A 98 -1.84 -6.67 6.69
N PHE A 99 -0.55 -6.95 6.97
CA PHE A 99 0.15 -8.19 6.63
C PHE A 99 0.60 -8.89 7.90
N ASN A 100 0.35 -10.18 7.97
CA ASN A 100 0.83 -10.97 9.08
C ASN A 100 2.33 -11.29 8.93
N ARG A 101 2.93 -11.89 9.95
CA ARG A 101 4.37 -12.18 9.99
C ARG A 101 4.77 -13.21 8.93
N GLU A 102 3.95 -14.22 8.69
CA GLU A 102 4.19 -15.23 7.65
C GLU A 102 4.26 -14.58 6.25
N GLU A 103 3.27 -13.75 5.90
CA GLU A 103 3.22 -13.03 4.62
C GLU A 103 4.44 -12.12 4.42
N ARG A 104 4.84 -11.37 5.46
CA ARG A 104 6.03 -10.51 5.38
C ARG A 104 7.32 -11.32 5.27
N SER A 105 7.42 -12.41 6.02
CA SER A 105 8.60 -13.30 6.01
C SER A 105 8.80 -13.94 4.65
N GLU A 106 7.73 -14.35 3.97
CA GLU A 106 7.80 -14.86 2.59
C GLU A 106 8.45 -13.82 1.65
N VAL A 107 7.99 -12.56 1.69
CA VAL A 107 8.58 -11.49 0.88
C VAL A 107 10.04 -11.24 1.23
N TYR A 108 10.38 -11.19 2.53
CA TYR A 108 11.76 -10.98 2.97
C TYR A 108 12.70 -12.10 2.52
N ARG A 109 12.25 -13.35 2.55
CA ARG A 109 13.04 -14.51 2.09
C ARG A 109 13.27 -14.44 0.59
N LYS A 110 12.20 -14.23 -0.20
CA LYS A 110 12.30 -14.05 -1.66
C LYS A 110 13.25 -12.90 -2.03
N ALA A 111 13.14 -11.75 -1.36
CA ALA A 111 13.99 -10.60 -1.59
C ALA A 111 15.48 -10.87 -1.27
N LYS A 112 15.76 -11.77 -0.33
CA LYS A 112 17.12 -12.19 0.02
C LYS A 112 17.64 -13.37 -0.80
N GLY A 113 16.84 -13.93 -1.70
CA GLY A 113 17.21 -15.14 -2.45
C GLY A 113 17.29 -16.40 -1.58
N ILE A 114 16.55 -16.42 -0.46
CA ILE A 114 16.50 -17.57 0.45
C ILE A 114 15.29 -18.42 0.06
N ASP A 115 15.46 -19.74 0.01
CA ASP A 115 14.37 -20.68 -0.24
C ASP A 115 13.21 -20.45 0.74
N SER A 116 11.99 -20.45 0.22
CA SER A 116 10.75 -20.27 0.97
C SER A 116 10.08 -21.59 1.35
N ALA A 117 10.72 -22.74 1.11
CA ALA A 117 10.20 -24.04 1.52
C ALA A 117 9.94 -24.08 3.04
N SER A 118 8.77 -24.59 3.42
CA SER A 118 8.35 -24.72 4.81
C SER A 118 8.10 -26.19 5.14
N SER A 119 8.56 -26.60 6.32
CA SER A 119 8.34 -27.96 6.83
C SER A 119 7.04 -28.05 7.63
N PHE A 120 6.58 -29.28 7.88
CA PHE A 120 5.45 -29.63 8.73
C PHE A 120 4.06 -29.37 8.14
N GLY A 121 3.87 -28.38 7.29
CA GLY A 121 2.59 -28.08 6.63
C GLY A 121 2.18 -26.61 6.75
N SER A 122 1.00 -26.28 6.20
CA SER A 122 0.47 -24.92 6.20
C SER A 122 0.00 -24.52 7.59
N GLN A 123 0.30 -23.28 8.00
CA GLN A 123 -0.24 -22.65 9.19
C GLN A 123 -1.62 -21.98 8.94
N LYS A 124 -2.09 -21.96 7.68
CA LYS A 124 -3.41 -21.44 7.33
C LYS A 124 -4.51 -22.43 7.68
N MET A 125 -5.61 -21.93 8.19
CA MET A 125 -6.82 -22.71 8.36
C MET A 125 -7.40 -23.04 6.97
N PHE A 126 -7.67 -24.31 6.72
CA PHE A 126 -8.35 -24.77 5.51
C PHE A 126 -9.86 -24.78 5.74
N ASP A 127 -10.42 -23.60 5.97
CA ASP A 127 -11.87 -23.45 6.09
C ASP A 127 -12.52 -23.13 4.73
N ALA A 128 -13.84 -23.12 4.71
CA ALA A 128 -14.63 -22.87 3.51
C ALA A 128 -14.60 -21.40 3.02
N THR A 129 -13.84 -20.50 3.68
CA THR A 129 -13.88 -19.07 3.43
C THR A 129 -12.79 -18.57 2.48
N GLU A 130 -11.81 -19.42 2.11
CA GLU A 130 -10.72 -19.02 1.22
C GLU A 130 -10.86 -19.62 -0.19
N ILE A 131 -10.66 -18.79 -1.20
CA ILE A 131 -10.52 -19.23 -2.59
C ILE A 131 -9.22 -20.02 -2.72
N LYS A 132 -9.30 -21.24 -3.24
CA LYS A 132 -8.15 -22.08 -3.54
C LYS A 132 -8.01 -22.27 -5.06
N ILE A 133 -6.80 -22.59 -5.50
CA ILE A 133 -6.51 -22.90 -6.89
C ILE A 133 -6.68 -24.41 -7.08
N ARG A 134 -7.39 -24.81 -8.14
CA ARG A 134 -7.52 -26.21 -8.54
C ARG A 134 -6.26 -26.68 -9.24
N HIS A 135 -5.63 -27.70 -8.73
CA HIS A 135 -4.55 -28.39 -9.42
C HIS A 135 -5.10 -29.45 -10.37
N SER A 136 -4.31 -29.80 -11.37
CA SER A 136 -4.57 -30.93 -12.28
C SER A 136 -3.90 -32.20 -11.77
N MET A 137 -4.51 -33.36 -11.99
CA MET A 137 -3.82 -34.65 -11.84
C MET A 137 -2.68 -34.83 -12.87
N TYR A 138 -2.71 -34.00 -13.94
CA TYR A 138 -1.74 -34.03 -15.03
C TYR A 138 -1.11 -32.63 -15.17
N PRO A 139 -0.15 -32.28 -14.32
CA PRO A 139 0.50 -30.98 -14.37
C PRO A 139 1.29 -30.79 -15.67
N THR A 140 1.41 -29.54 -16.11
CA THR A 140 2.20 -29.21 -17.31
C THR A 140 3.69 -29.33 -17.02
N ALA A 141 4.43 -29.99 -17.91
CA ALA A 141 5.89 -30.03 -17.82
C ALA A 141 6.50 -28.64 -18.04
N LYS A 142 7.60 -28.33 -17.34
CA LYS A 142 8.22 -26.99 -17.33
C LYS A 142 8.60 -26.49 -18.72
N ASP A 143 9.05 -27.37 -19.60
CA ASP A 143 9.45 -27.08 -20.99
C ASP A 143 8.28 -26.73 -21.91
N LYS A 144 7.05 -27.01 -21.49
CA LYS A 144 5.81 -26.68 -22.23
C LYS A 144 5.17 -25.36 -21.79
N LEU A 145 5.66 -24.77 -20.72
CA LEU A 145 5.16 -23.49 -20.24
C LEU A 145 5.56 -22.36 -21.19
N LYS A 146 4.59 -21.53 -21.55
CA LYS A 146 4.81 -20.36 -22.40
C LYS A 146 5.25 -19.16 -21.56
N PRO A 147 6.22 -18.37 -22.04
CA PRO A 147 6.59 -17.12 -21.38
C PRO A 147 5.37 -16.19 -21.27
N TYR A 148 5.30 -15.46 -20.18
CA TYR A 148 4.31 -14.41 -20.01
C TYR A 148 4.60 -13.24 -20.95
N SER A 149 3.58 -12.76 -21.64
CA SER A 149 3.64 -11.50 -22.38
C SER A 149 2.25 -10.88 -22.48
N VAL A 150 2.16 -9.58 -22.24
CA VAL A 150 0.95 -8.77 -22.44
C VAL A 150 1.36 -7.44 -23.03
N THR A 151 0.74 -7.06 -24.15
CA THR A 151 1.03 -5.82 -24.86
C THR A 151 -0.11 -4.81 -24.63
N PHE A 152 0.24 -3.60 -24.22
CA PHE A 152 -0.66 -2.46 -24.05
C PHE A 152 -0.60 -1.56 -25.28
N GLY A 153 -1.74 -1.03 -25.72
CA GLY A 153 -1.85 -0.21 -26.92
C GLY A 153 -2.00 -1.01 -28.23
N GLU A 154 -2.07 -2.34 -28.14
CA GLU A 154 -2.23 -3.21 -29.31
C GLU A 154 -3.62 -3.07 -29.94
N GLU A 155 -4.66 -3.08 -29.11
CA GLU A 155 -6.06 -2.99 -29.54
C GLU A 155 -6.39 -1.66 -30.22
N ARG A 156 -5.71 -0.59 -29.82
CA ARG A 156 -5.81 0.73 -30.45
C ARG A 156 -4.89 0.88 -31.67
N GLY A 157 -3.99 -0.05 -31.91
CA GLY A 157 -3.08 -0.06 -33.06
C GLY A 157 -2.04 1.05 -33.08
N ILE A 158 -1.67 1.61 -31.92
CA ILE A 158 -0.68 2.68 -31.82
C ILE A 158 0.74 2.15 -32.08
N GLU A 159 1.63 3.03 -32.54
CA GLU A 159 3.02 2.69 -32.79
C GLU A 159 3.79 2.40 -31.49
N ASN A 160 3.64 3.27 -30.50
CA ASN A 160 4.34 3.20 -29.21
C ASN A 160 3.68 2.22 -28.23
N LYS A 161 3.60 0.94 -28.59
CA LYS A 161 3.09 -0.12 -27.72
C LYS A 161 4.07 -0.42 -26.59
N HIS A 162 3.57 -0.90 -25.47
CA HIS A 162 4.42 -1.37 -24.36
C HIS A 162 4.09 -2.80 -23.95
N MET A 163 5.09 -3.65 -23.84
CA MET A 163 4.94 -5.06 -23.53
C MET A 163 5.50 -5.39 -22.14
N PHE A 164 4.66 -5.98 -21.29
CA PHE A 164 5.12 -6.64 -20.08
C PHE A 164 5.54 -8.06 -20.40
N THR A 165 6.77 -8.41 -20.01
CA THR A 165 7.33 -9.76 -20.16
C THR A 165 7.36 -10.52 -18.84
N ARG A 166 6.92 -9.89 -17.74
CA ARG A 166 6.78 -10.49 -16.43
C ARG A 166 5.39 -10.22 -15.83
N PRO A 167 4.84 -11.16 -15.03
CA PRO A 167 3.45 -11.10 -14.56
C PRO A 167 3.20 -10.07 -13.46
N ILE A 168 4.14 -9.21 -13.15
CA ILE A 168 4.07 -8.22 -12.08
C ILE A 168 4.75 -6.90 -12.48
N ALA A 169 4.19 -5.77 -12.03
CA ALA A 169 4.80 -4.45 -12.11
C ALA A 169 4.73 -3.74 -10.75
N ILE A 170 5.58 -2.73 -10.55
CA ILE A 170 5.56 -1.90 -9.34
C ILE A 170 4.41 -0.90 -9.44
N SER A 171 3.45 -0.99 -8.51
CA SER A 171 2.32 -0.07 -8.41
C SER A 171 2.75 1.34 -8.01
N ALA A 172 1.85 2.30 -8.19
CA ALA A 172 2.04 3.73 -7.96
C ALA A 172 2.61 4.08 -6.59
N MET A 173 3.81 4.64 -6.57
CA MET A 173 4.51 5.13 -5.39
C MET A 173 5.31 6.38 -5.74
N SER A 174 4.84 7.55 -5.31
CA SER A 174 5.41 8.84 -5.68
C SER A 174 6.63 9.22 -4.85
N TYR A 175 7.56 9.97 -5.47
CA TYR A 175 8.49 10.80 -4.71
C TYR A 175 7.71 11.86 -3.92
N GLY A 176 8.04 12.01 -2.65
CA GLY A 176 7.26 12.77 -1.67
C GLY A 176 6.48 11.84 -0.73
N ALA A 177 5.79 10.83 -1.22
CA ALA A 177 5.32 9.74 -0.36
C ALA A 177 6.49 8.86 0.11
N LEU A 178 7.37 8.48 -0.80
CA LEU A 178 8.63 7.80 -0.54
C LEU A 178 9.80 8.79 -0.60
N GLY A 179 10.87 8.49 0.13
CA GLY A 179 12.13 9.20 0.04
C GLY A 179 12.92 8.84 -1.25
N GLN A 180 13.88 9.67 -1.59
CA GLN A 180 14.70 9.57 -2.79
C GLN A 180 15.35 8.18 -2.95
N ASN A 181 16.03 7.69 -1.90
CA ASN A 181 16.76 6.42 -1.97
C ASN A 181 15.83 5.22 -2.15
N ALA A 182 14.62 5.28 -1.58
CA ALA A 182 13.62 4.24 -1.77
C ALA A 182 13.11 4.20 -3.22
N VAL A 183 12.77 5.35 -3.82
CA VAL A 183 12.34 5.46 -5.22
C VAL A 183 13.44 4.93 -6.16
N ARG A 184 14.69 5.37 -5.97
CA ARG A 184 15.83 4.91 -6.78
C ARG A 184 16.07 3.41 -6.64
N SER A 185 15.94 2.87 -5.44
CA SER A 185 16.09 1.42 -5.22
C SER A 185 15.05 0.60 -5.99
N LEU A 186 13.79 1.06 -5.96
CA LEU A 186 12.70 0.43 -6.70
C LEU A 186 12.93 0.53 -8.22
N ALA A 187 13.26 1.72 -8.74
CA ALA A 187 13.47 1.94 -10.16
C ALA A 187 14.67 1.14 -10.70
N ARG A 188 15.80 1.13 -9.97
CA ARG A 188 16.98 0.33 -10.34
C ARG A 188 16.70 -1.17 -10.31
N GLY A 189 15.98 -1.63 -9.30
CA GLY A 189 15.57 -3.03 -9.20
C GLY A 189 14.55 -3.42 -10.25
N ALA A 190 13.63 -2.53 -10.60
CA ALA A 190 12.68 -2.72 -11.70
C ALA A 190 13.39 -2.89 -13.04
N LYS A 191 14.40 -2.04 -13.33
CA LYS A 191 15.24 -2.17 -14.51
C LYS A 191 15.96 -3.52 -14.55
N ALA A 192 16.60 -3.90 -13.45
CA ALA A 192 17.33 -5.17 -13.37
C ALA A 192 16.41 -6.38 -13.56
N ALA A 193 15.20 -6.32 -13.01
CA ALA A 193 14.19 -7.37 -13.14
C ALA A 193 13.40 -7.34 -14.46
N GLY A 194 13.55 -6.32 -15.29
CA GLY A 194 12.80 -6.17 -16.54
C GLY A 194 11.31 -5.95 -16.33
N ILE A 195 10.92 -5.18 -15.31
CA ILE A 195 9.52 -4.82 -15.01
C ILE A 195 9.32 -3.31 -15.04
N SER A 196 8.08 -2.90 -15.28
CA SER A 196 7.70 -1.48 -15.24
C SER A 196 7.40 -1.00 -13.82
N MET A 197 7.60 0.31 -13.59
CA MET A 197 7.27 0.99 -12.35
C MET A 197 6.33 2.17 -12.59
N ASN A 198 5.25 2.26 -11.79
CA ASN A 198 4.36 3.41 -11.82
C ASN A 198 4.91 4.53 -10.91
N THR A 199 4.98 5.74 -11.45
CA THR A 199 5.57 6.91 -10.77
C THR A 199 4.74 7.41 -9.59
N GLY A 200 3.46 7.05 -9.52
CA GLY A 200 2.52 7.73 -8.64
C GLY A 200 2.29 9.20 -9.02
N GLU A 201 1.44 9.88 -8.29
CA GLU A 201 0.96 11.24 -8.57
C GLU A 201 1.88 12.37 -8.02
N GLY A 202 3.19 12.14 -7.98
CA GLY A 202 4.15 13.04 -7.32
C GLY A 202 4.65 14.24 -8.14
N GLY A 203 4.19 14.41 -9.35
CA GLY A 203 4.72 15.40 -10.30
C GLY A 203 5.78 14.81 -11.21
N TYR A 204 6.69 15.64 -11.73
CA TYR A 204 7.76 15.18 -12.62
C TYR A 204 8.62 14.10 -11.95
N PRO A 205 8.80 12.93 -12.58
CA PRO A 205 9.33 11.74 -11.91
C PRO A 205 10.87 11.68 -11.90
N LYS A 206 11.53 12.76 -11.47
CA LYS A 206 12.99 12.93 -11.49
C LYS A 206 13.78 11.69 -11.02
N TYR A 207 13.47 11.17 -9.84
CA TYR A 207 14.24 10.04 -9.27
C TYR A 207 13.85 8.67 -9.85
N HIS A 208 12.66 8.55 -10.43
CA HIS A 208 12.26 7.37 -11.18
C HIS A 208 13.05 7.29 -12.51
N LEU A 209 13.20 8.43 -13.21
CA LEU A 209 13.92 8.53 -14.48
C LEU A 209 15.41 8.21 -14.33
N MET A 210 16.04 8.56 -13.20
CA MET A 210 17.49 8.42 -13.00
C MET A 210 18.03 7.00 -13.19
N GLU A 211 17.22 5.98 -12.97
CA GLU A 211 17.67 4.58 -13.00
C GLU A 211 17.30 3.86 -14.30
N GLY A 212 16.51 4.50 -15.16
CA GLY A 212 16.24 4.07 -16.55
C GLY A 212 15.44 2.78 -16.68
N CYS A 213 14.49 2.50 -15.78
CA CYS A 213 13.46 1.48 -15.96
C CYS A 213 12.29 2.02 -16.77
N ASP A 214 11.49 1.13 -17.35
CA ASP A 214 10.24 1.51 -18.01
C ASP A 214 9.24 2.03 -16.98
N LEU A 215 8.69 3.22 -17.24
CA LEU A 215 7.83 3.93 -16.32
C LEU A 215 6.40 4.07 -16.85
N ILE A 216 5.46 4.05 -15.93
CA ILE A 216 4.06 4.39 -16.14
C ILE A 216 3.83 5.71 -15.41
N PHE A 217 3.65 6.81 -16.14
CA PHE A 217 3.40 8.11 -15.53
C PHE A 217 1.95 8.19 -15.03
N GLN A 218 1.76 8.48 -13.73
CA GLN A 218 0.43 8.58 -13.16
C GLN A 218 -0.03 10.03 -13.07
N LEU A 219 -1.14 10.32 -13.75
CA LEU A 219 -1.86 11.57 -13.69
C LEU A 219 -2.90 11.51 -12.56
N GLY A 220 -2.59 12.12 -11.42
CA GLY A 220 -3.52 12.28 -10.31
C GLY A 220 -4.46 13.48 -10.49
N THR A 221 -5.47 13.59 -9.63
CA THR A 221 -6.49 14.66 -9.70
C THR A 221 -5.93 16.07 -9.58
N ALA A 222 -4.78 16.24 -8.90
CA ALA A 222 -4.08 17.52 -8.82
C ALA A 222 -3.15 17.80 -10.03
N LYS A 223 -2.95 16.86 -10.93
CA LYS A 223 -2.14 16.97 -12.15
C LYS A 223 -0.74 17.55 -11.92
N PHE A 224 -0.11 17.24 -10.78
CA PHE A 224 1.23 17.74 -10.47
C PHE A 224 2.21 17.46 -11.60
N GLY A 225 3.03 18.46 -11.93
CA GLY A 225 4.03 18.39 -13.00
C GLY A 225 3.49 18.62 -14.43
N VAL A 226 2.17 18.53 -14.64
CA VAL A 226 1.52 18.66 -15.95
C VAL A 226 0.28 19.56 -15.91
N ARG A 227 0.28 20.59 -15.08
CA ARG A 227 -0.87 21.50 -14.92
C ARG A 227 -0.49 22.97 -15.16
N HIS A 228 -1.50 23.76 -15.49
CA HIS A 228 -1.49 25.21 -15.40
C HIS A 228 -1.58 25.68 -13.93
N GLU A 229 -1.40 26.98 -13.68
CA GLU A 229 -1.52 27.56 -12.34
C GLU A 229 -2.93 27.42 -11.75
N ASP A 230 -3.95 27.40 -12.59
CA ASP A 230 -5.36 27.23 -12.22
C ASP A 230 -5.72 25.74 -11.90
N GLY A 231 -4.77 24.80 -12.07
CA GLY A 231 -4.96 23.37 -11.80
C GLY A 231 -5.52 22.57 -12.96
N THR A 232 -5.81 23.18 -14.11
CA THR A 232 -6.22 22.46 -15.33
C THR A 232 -5.03 21.77 -15.99
N LEU A 233 -5.30 20.79 -16.87
CA LEU A 233 -4.25 20.05 -17.58
C LEU A 233 -3.55 20.95 -18.61
N ASP A 234 -2.22 20.94 -18.58
CA ASP A 234 -1.34 21.55 -19.55
C ASP A 234 -0.85 20.48 -20.55
N ASP A 235 -1.39 20.48 -21.76
CA ASP A 235 -1.11 19.50 -22.79
C ASP A 235 0.37 19.56 -23.25
N GLU A 236 1.02 20.73 -23.23
CA GLU A 236 2.42 20.87 -23.61
C GLU A 236 3.34 20.20 -22.57
N LYS A 237 3.06 20.42 -21.28
CA LYS A 237 3.80 19.74 -20.20
C LYS A 237 3.57 18.23 -20.23
N LEU A 238 2.35 17.77 -20.50
CA LEU A 238 2.07 16.35 -20.64
C LEU A 238 2.83 15.75 -21.82
N ARG A 239 2.85 16.43 -22.97
CA ARG A 239 3.61 16.00 -24.17
C ARG A 239 5.10 15.91 -23.87
N LYS A 240 5.63 16.89 -23.12
CA LYS A 240 7.04 16.86 -22.69
C LYS A 240 7.33 15.65 -21.79
N VAL A 241 6.48 15.35 -20.82
CA VAL A 241 6.64 14.17 -19.96
C VAL A 241 6.53 12.89 -20.79
N ALA A 242 5.55 12.80 -21.68
CA ALA A 242 5.34 11.63 -22.55
C ALA A 242 6.48 11.41 -23.57
N SER A 243 7.29 12.43 -23.85
CA SER A 243 8.46 12.32 -24.74
C SER A 243 9.73 11.79 -24.06
N GLU A 244 9.72 11.60 -22.74
CA GLU A 244 10.83 10.97 -22.03
C GLU A 244 10.91 9.48 -22.41
N ASP A 245 12.07 9.02 -22.87
CA ASP A 245 12.26 7.64 -23.36
C ASP A 245 11.84 6.56 -22.35
N ALA A 246 11.97 6.82 -21.06
CA ALA A 246 11.58 5.88 -20.02
C ALA A 246 10.07 5.84 -19.77
N ILE A 247 9.29 6.85 -20.18
CA ILE A 247 7.83 6.88 -20.01
C ILE A 247 7.19 6.06 -21.13
N LYS A 248 6.65 4.89 -20.78
CA LYS A 248 6.06 3.95 -21.73
C LYS A 248 4.54 3.94 -21.73
N MET A 249 3.92 4.35 -20.64
CA MET A 249 2.47 4.36 -20.48
C MET A 249 2.03 5.55 -19.62
N ILE A 250 0.77 5.95 -19.75
CA ILE A 250 0.12 6.94 -18.88
C ILE A 250 -1.02 6.25 -18.12
N GLU A 251 -1.19 6.60 -16.85
CA GLU A 251 -2.31 6.13 -16.01
C GLU A 251 -3.07 7.30 -15.41
N ILE A 252 -4.34 7.46 -15.79
CA ILE A 252 -5.26 8.43 -15.19
C ILE A 252 -5.81 7.83 -13.91
N LYS A 253 -5.50 8.42 -12.77
CA LYS A 253 -5.99 7.94 -11.48
C LYS A 253 -7.31 8.61 -11.13
N LEU A 254 -8.42 7.90 -11.28
CA LEU A 254 -9.74 8.34 -10.85
C LEU A 254 -9.93 8.17 -9.33
N SER A 255 -9.47 7.03 -8.78
CA SER A 255 -9.50 6.75 -7.34
C SER A 255 -8.47 5.71 -6.92
N GLN A 256 -8.40 5.41 -5.64
CA GLN A 256 -7.52 4.36 -5.07
C GLN A 256 -8.21 3.62 -3.93
N GLY A 257 -7.86 2.34 -3.73
CA GLY A 257 -8.51 1.46 -2.76
C GLY A 257 -8.54 1.96 -1.32
N ALA A 258 -7.42 2.51 -0.84
CA ALA A 258 -7.31 2.94 0.55
C ALA A 258 -8.20 4.14 0.94
N LYS A 259 -8.65 4.95 -0.01
CA LYS A 259 -9.48 6.14 0.23
C LYS A 259 -10.24 6.54 -1.03
N PRO A 260 -11.17 5.72 -1.52
CA PRO A 260 -11.97 6.06 -2.68
C PRO A 260 -12.81 7.31 -2.38
N GLY A 261 -13.00 8.18 -3.38
CA GLY A 261 -13.72 9.44 -3.22
C GLY A 261 -12.98 10.52 -2.41
N LYS A 262 -11.70 10.31 -2.10
CA LYS A 262 -10.87 11.31 -1.45
C LYS A 262 -9.52 11.47 -2.16
N GLY A 263 -9.14 12.71 -2.45
CA GLY A 263 -7.88 13.05 -3.11
C GLY A 263 -6.63 12.64 -2.35
N GLY A 264 -5.48 12.77 -3.00
CA GLY A 264 -4.17 12.57 -2.39
C GLY A 264 -3.94 13.49 -1.20
N LEU A 265 -3.19 13.02 -0.20
CA LEU A 265 -2.75 13.80 0.94
C LEU A 265 -1.24 13.62 1.10
N LEU A 266 -0.51 14.73 1.05
CA LEU A 266 0.88 14.80 1.47
C LEU A 266 1.00 15.71 2.69
N PRO A 267 1.32 15.15 3.87
CA PRO A 267 1.50 15.94 5.09
C PRO A 267 2.63 16.95 4.96
N LYS A 268 2.47 18.13 5.59
CA LYS A 268 3.41 19.25 5.55
C LYS A 268 4.83 18.88 6.00
N GLU A 269 4.94 17.95 6.93
CA GLU A 269 6.22 17.44 7.46
C GLU A 269 7.10 16.76 6.39
N LYS A 270 6.51 16.41 5.24
CA LYS A 270 7.18 15.77 4.11
C LYS A 270 7.50 16.73 2.96
N ILE A 271 7.06 18.00 3.05
CA ILE A 271 7.21 18.94 1.96
C ILE A 271 8.55 19.68 2.09
N THR A 272 9.56 19.16 1.36
CA THR A 272 10.86 19.81 1.17
C THR A 272 10.78 20.93 0.11
N ASP A 273 11.85 21.72 -0.05
CA ASP A 273 11.96 22.74 -1.12
C ASP A 273 11.77 22.10 -2.49
N GLU A 274 12.44 20.99 -2.74
CA GLU A 274 12.35 20.25 -4.00
C GLU A 274 10.93 19.73 -4.27
N ILE A 275 10.23 19.17 -3.27
CA ILE A 275 8.86 18.69 -3.44
C ILE A 275 7.90 19.87 -3.69
N SER A 276 8.11 20.98 -3.00
CA SER A 276 7.36 22.23 -3.23
C SER A 276 7.48 22.68 -4.69
N GLU A 277 8.68 22.70 -5.22
CA GLU A 277 8.97 23.07 -6.62
C GLU A 277 8.36 22.05 -7.61
N LEU A 278 8.64 20.74 -7.45
CA LEU A 278 8.16 19.69 -8.34
C LEU A 278 6.63 19.61 -8.44
N ARG A 279 5.93 19.96 -7.37
CA ARG A 279 4.45 19.93 -7.32
C ARG A 279 3.81 21.30 -7.55
N GLY A 280 4.57 22.38 -7.51
CA GLY A 280 4.04 23.75 -7.56
C GLY A 280 3.11 24.03 -6.38
N VAL A 281 3.54 23.74 -5.13
CA VAL A 281 2.72 23.87 -3.91
C VAL A 281 3.48 24.62 -2.82
N PRO A 282 2.80 25.38 -1.93
CA PRO A 282 3.45 26.08 -0.83
C PRO A 282 3.95 25.10 0.24
N LYS A 283 5.02 25.50 0.95
CA LYS A 283 5.48 24.83 2.17
C LYS A 283 4.61 25.18 3.38
N GLY A 284 4.68 24.34 4.40
CA GLY A 284 4.09 24.63 5.72
C GLY A 284 2.61 24.29 5.86
N ALA A 285 1.97 23.80 4.80
CA ALA A 285 0.59 23.32 4.81
C ALA A 285 0.48 21.94 4.18
N ASP A 286 -0.49 21.15 4.61
CA ASP A 286 -0.79 19.86 3.97
C ASP A 286 -1.24 20.08 2.53
N VAL A 287 -0.73 19.26 1.61
CA VAL A 287 -1.13 19.30 0.20
C VAL A 287 -2.22 18.27 -0.02
N ILE A 288 -3.43 18.75 -0.30
CA ILE A 288 -4.62 17.93 -0.54
C ILE A 288 -4.99 18.05 -2.03
N SER A 289 -5.02 16.93 -2.73
CA SER A 289 -5.49 16.88 -4.12
C SER A 289 -7.01 16.98 -4.16
N PRO A 290 -7.62 17.49 -5.25
CA PRO A 290 -9.06 17.43 -5.49
C PRO A 290 -9.58 15.98 -5.40
N THR A 291 -10.87 15.82 -5.12
CA THR A 291 -11.51 14.49 -5.01
C THR A 291 -11.62 13.78 -6.35
N ASN A 292 -11.81 14.54 -7.43
CA ASN A 292 -11.95 14.09 -8.82
C ASN A 292 -11.17 15.00 -9.77
N HIS A 293 -10.97 14.55 -10.98
CA HIS A 293 -10.54 15.41 -12.07
C HIS A 293 -11.69 16.36 -12.47
N VAL A 294 -11.40 17.64 -12.64
CA VAL A 294 -12.39 18.63 -13.08
C VAL A 294 -12.93 18.31 -14.50
N GLU A 295 -12.19 17.52 -15.27
CA GLU A 295 -12.56 17.05 -16.61
C GLU A 295 -13.38 15.74 -16.57
N CYS A 296 -13.64 15.15 -15.40
CA CYS A 296 -14.33 13.86 -15.25
C CYS A 296 -15.53 14.02 -14.31
N GLU A 297 -16.59 14.67 -14.78
CA GLU A 297 -17.81 14.92 -14.01
C GLU A 297 -18.85 13.80 -14.19
N ASP A 298 -18.83 13.15 -15.35
CA ASP A 298 -19.74 12.09 -15.74
C ASP A 298 -19.04 11.06 -16.67
N PRO A 299 -19.68 9.95 -17.09
CA PRO A 299 -19.10 8.98 -18.00
C PRO A 299 -18.62 9.59 -19.31
N THR A 300 -19.39 10.50 -19.92
CA THR A 300 -19.07 11.12 -21.22
C THR A 300 -17.80 11.96 -21.14
N THR A 301 -17.74 12.85 -20.18
CA THR A 301 -16.57 13.72 -19.97
C THR A 301 -15.34 12.92 -19.58
N THR A 302 -15.51 11.83 -18.81
CA THR A 302 -14.42 10.91 -18.46
C THR A 302 -13.86 10.21 -19.71
N VAL A 303 -14.71 9.71 -20.60
CA VAL A 303 -14.28 9.08 -21.86
C VAL A 303 -13.58 10.08 -22.78
N GLN A 304 -14.10 11.31 -22.87
CA GLN A 304 -13.47 12.39 -23.64
C GLN A 304 -12.09 12.77 -23.07
N PHE A 305 -11.95 12.78 -21.75
CA PHE A 305 -10.67 13.03 -21.10
C PHE A 305 -9.65 11.92 -21.38
N ILE A 306 -10.06 10.65 -21.37
CA ILE A 306 -9.21 9.52 -21.80
C ILE A 306 -8.71 9.78 -23.23
N LYS A 307 -9.60 10.13 -24.15
CA LYS A 307 -9.23 10.41 -25.55
C LYS A 307 -8.24 11.56 -25.65
N ARG A 308 -8.46 12.67 -24.91
CA ARG A 308 -7.53 13.80 -24.89
C ARG A 308 -6.13 13.36 -24.47
N ILE A 309 -6.00 12.56 -23.39
CA ILE A 309 -4.70 12.07 -22.93
C ILE A 309 -4.05 11.16 -23.98
N GLN A 310 -4.81 10.30 -24.63
CA GLN A 310 -4.34 9.45 -25.71
C GLN A 310 -3.80 10.27 -26.89
N ASP A 311 -4.51 11.32 -27.29
CA ASP A 311 -4.12 12.18 -28.41
C ASP A 311 -2.89 13.03 -28.10
N VAL A 312 -2.74 13.48 -26.87
CA VAL A 312 -1.58 14.29 -26.43
C VAL A 312 -0.33 13.44 -26.25
N SER A 313 -0.46 12.26 -25.61
CA SER A 313 0.69 11.44 -25.23
C SER A 313 1.17 10.49 -26.32
N GLN A 314 0.27 10.02 -27.19
CA GLN A 314 0.54 8.97 -28.19
C GLN A 314 1.12 7.67 -27.58
N LEU A 315 0.87 7.44 -26.29
CA LEU A 315 1.26 6.25 -25.52
C LEU A 315 0.04 5.43 -25.12
N PRO A 316 0.20 4.19 -24.64
CA PRO A 316 -0.88 3.46 -23.98
C PRO A 316 -1.39 4.23 -22.76
N VAL A 317 -2.71 4.45 -22.70
CA VAL A 317 -3.37 5.21 -21.62
C VAL A 317 -4.36 4.31 -20.89
N GLY A 318 -4.18 4.17 -19.61
CA GLY A 318 -5.12 3.46 -18.74
C GLY A 318 -5.81 4.35 -17.73
N ILE A 319 -6.83 3.80 -17.10
CA ILE A 319 -7.48 4.40 -15.93
C ILE A 319 -7.27 3.50 -14.71
N LYS A 320 -7.09 4.11 -13.54
CA LYS A 320 -7.03 3.40 -12.25
C LYS A 320 -8.19 3.83 -11.37
N LEU A 321 -8.92 2.86 -10.84
CA LEU A 321 -10.07 3.11 -9.97
C LEU A 321 -10.23 2.04 -8.88
N CYS A 322 -10.82 2.43 -7.77
CA CYS A 322 -11.44 1.54 -6.80
C CYS A 322 -12.94 1.52 -7.10
N VAL A 323 -13.49 0.34 -7.33
CA VAL A 323 -14.91 0.19 -7.61
C VAL A 323 -15.69 0.25 -6.30
N GLY A 324 -16.72 1.09 -6.25
CA GLY A 324 -17.70 1.13 -5.17
C GLY A 324 -19.08 0.67 -5.65
N CYS A 325 -19.44 1.02 -6.88
CA CYS A 325 -20.70 0.69 -7.51
C CYS A 325 -20.46 0.11 -8.92
N LEU A 326 -20.92 -1.12 -9.15
CA LEU A 326 -20.77 -1.78 -10.43
C LEU A 326 -21.65 -1.19 -11.52
N ASP A 327 -22.81 -0.60 -11.17
CA ASP A 327 -23.70 0.04 -12.14
C ASP A 327 -23.08 1.35 -12.68
N GLU A 328 -22.37 2.12 -11.85
CA GLU A 328 -21.61 3.28 -12.31
C GLU A 328 -20.48 2.85 -13.26
N PHE A 329 -19.79 1.77 -12.93
CA PHE A 329 -18.76 1.22 -13.81
C PHE A 329 -19.37 0.75 -15.14
N ARG A 330 -20.53 0.07 -15.11
CA ARG A 330 -21.27 -0.33 -16.33
C ARG A 330 -21.65 0.90 -17.17
N SER A 331 -22.13 1.96 -16.55
CA SER A 331 -22.47 3.21 -17.24
C SER A 331 -21.26 3.79 -17.98
N LEU A 332 -20.08 3.77 -17.34
CA LEU A 332 -18.83 4.19 -17.98
C LEU A 332 -18.47 3.29 -19.19
N VAL A 333 -18.63 1.98 -19.07
CA VAL A 333 -18.35 1.02 -20.16
C VAL A 333 -19.32 1.19 -21.33
N VAL A 334 -20.60 1.43 -21.06
CA VAL A 334 -21.62 1.72 -22.07
C VAL A 334 -21.28 2.99 -22.85
N GLU A 335 -20.81 4.03 -22.15
CA GLU A 335 -20.39 5.28 -22.82
C GLU A 335 -19.11 5.10 -23.63
N MET A 336 -18.11 4.35 -23.13
CA MET A 336 -16.93 3.96 -23.92
C MET A 336 -17.33 3.29 -25.24
N LYS A 337 -18.32 2.41 -25.18
CA LYS A 337 -18.83 1.70 -26.33
C LYS A 337 -19.62 2.62 -27.30
N ALA A 338 -20.42 3.53 -26.76
CA ALA A 338 -21.20 4.48 -27.57
C ALA A 338 -20.29 5.45 -28.34
N LEU A 339 -19.20 5.89 -27.76
CA LEU A 339 -18.21 6.79 -28.36
C LEU A 339 -17.10 6.05 -29.14
N ASP A 340 -17.02 4.73 -29.04
CA ASP A 340 -15.92 3.88 -29.53
C ASP A 340 -14.54 4.34 -29.05
N ILE A 341 -14.46 4.78 -27.80
CA ILE A 341 -13.23 5.24 -27.13
C ILE A 341 -12.98 4.38 -25.90
N PHE A 342 -11.87 3.66 -25.89
CA PHE A 342 -11.47 2.78 -24.79
C PHE A 342 -10.10 3.16 -24.24
N PRO A 343 -9.87 3.09 -22.91
CA PRO A 343 -8.52 3.10 -22.37
C PRO A 343 -7.80 1.83 -22.82
N ASP A 344 -6.47 1.88 -22.96
CA ASP A 344 -5.68 0.69 -23.28
C ASP A 344 -5.69 -0.33 -22.13
N TYR A 345 -5.93 0.14 -20.90
CA TYR A 345 -6.13 -0.74 -19.75
C TYR A 345 -6.94 -0.08 -18.62
N ILE A 346 -7.51 -0.94 -17.77
CA ILE A 346 -8.17 -0.56 -16.53
C ILE A 346 -7.42 -1.20 -15.36
N SER A 347 -6.95 -0.40 -14.40
CA SER A 347 -6.32 -0.87 -13.17
C SER A 347 -7.35 -0.88 -12.03
N VAL A 348 -7.78 -2.06 -11.61
CA VAL A 348 -8.70 -2.27 -10.49
C VAL A 348 -7.92 -2.31 -9.19
N ASP A 349 -8.13 -1.32 -8.32
CA ASP A 349 -7.46 -1.21 -7.02
C ASP A 349 -8.44 -1.58 -5.90
N GLY A 350 -8.24 -2.73 -5.26
CA GLY A 350 -9.10 -3.21 -4.18
C GLY A 350 -9.05 -2.33 -2.92
N ALA A 351 -10.14 -2.33 -2.15
CA ALA A 351 -10.27 -1.56 -0.90
C ALA A 351 -9.17 -1.88 0.12
N GLU A 352 -8.62 -3.08 0.10
CA GLU A 352 -7.48 -3.50 0.90
C GLU A 352 -6.14 -2.86 0.47
N GLY A 353 -6.14 -2.00 -0.51
CA GLY A 353 -4.99 -1.20 -0.95
C GLY A 353 -4.40 -0.37 0.19
N GLY A 354 -3.13 0.02 0.06
CA GLY A 354 -2.45 0.85 1.06
C GLY A 354 -2.23 2.27 0.59
N THR A 355 -1.91 3.15 1.56
CA THR A 355 -1.54 4.54 1.30
C THR A 355 -0.60 5.04 2.38
N GLY A 356 0.15 6.12 2.10
CA GLY A 356 0.98 6.80 3.09
C GLY A 356 0.18 7.58 4.13
N ALA A 357 -0.98 8.12 3.74
CA ALA A 357 -1.87 8.87 4.62
C ALA A 357 -3.31 8.81 4.11
N ALA A 358 -4.22 8.35 4.97
CA ALA A 358 -5.66 8.39 4.75
C ALA A 358 -6.40 8.42 6.09
N PRO A 359 -7.58 9.05 6.16
CA PRO A 359 -8.44 8.92 7.32
C PRO A 359 -8.88 7.47 7.51
N LYS A 360 -8.79 6.98 8.74
CA LYS A 360 -9.16 5.61 9.08
C LYS A 360 -10.60 5.28 8.68
N ALA A 361 -11.52 6.23 8.84
CA ALA A 361 -12.91 6.07 8.44
C ALA A 361 -13.08 5.70 6.96
N PHE A 362 -12.22 6.19 6.06
CA PHE A 362 -12.22 5.80 4.65
C PHE A 362 -11.62 4.41 4.44
N MET A 363 -10.45 4.14 5.04
CA MET A 363 -9.76 2.86 4.87
C MET A 363 -10.57 1.66 5.35
N ASP A 364 -11.37 1.84 6.40
CA ASP A 364 -12.06 0.75 7.07
C ASP A 364 -13.50 0.53 6.56
N ASN A 365 -14.08 1.49 5.78
CA ASN A 365 -15.52 1.45 5.49
C ASN A 365 -15.88 1.63 4.01
N TYR A 366 -14.95 1.96 3.12
CA TYR A 366 -15.26 2.26 1.73
C TYR A 366 -14.50 1.38 0.75
N GLY A 367 -15.11 1.21 -0.43
CA GLY A 367 -14.54 0.48 -1.56
C GLY A 367 -14.81 -1.02 -1.50
N MET A 368 -14.83 -1.63 -2.67
CA MET A 368 -15.01 -3.07 -2.83
C MET A 368 -13.66 -3.77 -2.72
N PRO A 369 -13.54 -4.91 -1.99
CA PRO A 369 -12.33 -5.72 -2.00
C PRO A 369 -11.93 -6.17 -3.41
N LEU A 370 -10.65 -6.43 -3.64
CA LEU A 370 -10.11 -6.68 -4.98
C LEU A 370 -10.83 -7.80 -5.74
N PHE A 371 -11.00 -8.96 -5.15
CA PHE A 371 -11.54 -10.11 -5.90
C PHE A 371 -12.99 -9.92 -6.32
N PRO A 372 -13.91 -9.43 -5.47
CA PRO A 372 -15.23 -9.01 -5.91
C PRO A 372 -15.21 -7.93 -6.99
N ALA A 373 -14.42 -6.87 -6.80
CA ALA A 373 -14.31 -5.78 -7.76
C ALA A 373 -13.79 -6.27 -9.13
N LEU A 374 -12.72 -7.06 -9.14
CA LEU A 374 -12.13 -7.61 -10.35
C LEU A 374 -13.10 -8.53 -11.09
N HIS A 375 -13.78 -9.42 -10.36
CA HIS A 375 -14.80 -10.30 -10.96
C HIS A 375 -15.94 -9.49 -11.57
N GLY A 376 -16.47 -8.50 -10.86
CA GLY A 376 -17.55 -7.65 -11.35
C GLY A 376 -17.15 -6.84 -12.59
N VAL A 377 -15.96 -6.21 -12.56
CA VAL A 377 -15.40 -5.48 -13.70
C VAL A 377 -15.24 -6.37 -14.93
N VAL A 378 -14.61 -7.54 -14.78
CA VAL A 378 -14.40 -8.47 -15.91
C VAL A 378 -15.72 -9.03 -16.44
N THR A 379 -16.69 -9.28 -15.55
CA THR A 379 -18.04 -9.74 -15.95
C THR A 379 -18.74 -8.69 -16.78
N ILE A 380 -18.77 -7.42 -16.34
CA ILE A 380 -19.37 -6.32 -17.08
C ILE A 380 -18.70 -6.14 -18.45
N LEU A 381 -17.37 -6.14 -18.52
CA LEU A 381 -16.66 -6.02 -19.79
C LEU A 381 -17.01 -7.16 -20.78
N LYS A 382 -17.24 -8.37 -20.29
CA LYS A 382 -17.68 -9.52 -21.10
C LYS A 382 -19.13 -9.38 -21.54
N GLU A 383 -20.04 -9.01 -20.63
CA GLU A 383 -21.47 -8.80 -20.94
C GLU A 383 -21.69 -7.71 -21.97
N GLU A 384 -20.91 -6.61 -21.88
CA GLU A 384 -20.94 -5.53 -22.87
C GLU A 384 -20.19 -5.86 -24.18
N GLY A 385 -19.50 -7.01 -24.25
CA GLY A 385 -18.76 -7.45 -25.43
C GLY A 385 -17.50 -6.66 -25.74
N VAL A 386 -16.88 -6.04 -24.73
CA VAL A 386 -15.71 -5.16 -24.89
C VAL A 386 -14.45 -5.64 -24.16
N ARG A 387 -14.49 -6.85 -23.57
CA ARG A 387 -13.34 -7.39 -22.79
C ARG A 387 -12.04 -7.45 -23.60
N ASP A 388 -12.12 -7.69 -24.88
CA ASP A 388 -10.97 -7.81 -25.78
C ASP A 388 -10.46 -6.45 -26.31
N ARG A 389 -11.15 -5.34 -25.98
CA ARG A 389 -10.78 -3.98 -26.39
C ARG A 389 -9.75 -3.32 -25.46
N LEU A 390 -9.47 -3.90 -24.30
CA LEU A 390 -8.58 -3.36 -23.27
C LEU A 390 -8.01 -4.45 -22.39
N LYS A 391 -6.93 -4.12 -21.67
CA LYS A 391 -6.33 -5.00 -20.65
C LYS A 391 -6.84 -4.64 -19.24
N VAL A 392 -6.82 -5.61 -18.33
CA VAL A 392 -7.22 -5.43 -16.94
C VAL A 392 -6.02 -5.69 -16.04
N MET A 393 -5.63 -4.71 -15.24
CA MET A 393 -4.61 -4.84 -14.21
C MET A 393 -5.26 -4.94 -12.84
N ALA A 394 -4.70 -5.74 -11.94
CA ALA A 394 -5.22 -5.92 -10.58
C ALA A 394 -4.22 -5.44 -9.53
N ALA A 395 -4.72 -4.70 -8.52
CA ALA A 395 -3.96 -4.20 -7.38
C ALA A 395 -4.75 -4.39 -6.07
N GLY A 396 -4.10 -4.87 -5.01
CA GLY A 396 -4.72 -5.07 -3.69
C GLY A 396 -4.12 -6.27 -2.95
N LYS A 397 -3.15 -6.04 -2.06
CA LYS A 397 -2.45 -7.07 -1.28
C LYS A 397 -1.91 -8.27 -2.09
N LEU A 398 -1.54 -8.07 -3.35
CA LEU A 398 -1.00 -9.12 -4.22
C LEU A 398 0.52 -9.24 -4.03
N ILE A 399 0.94 -9.73 -2.86
CA ILE A 399 2.35 -9.85 -2.46
C ILE A 399 2.90 -11.28 -2.56
N GLY A 400 2.05 -12.28 -2.76
CA GLY A 400 2.42 -13.68 -2.90
C GLY A 400 1.85 -14.30 -4.19
N PRO A 401 2.49 -15.36 -4.74
CA PRO A 401 2.13 -15.91 -6.04
C PRO A 401 0.73 -16.54 -6.06
N GLY A 402 0.27 -17.11 -4.95
CA GLY A 402 -1.07 -17.72 -4.86
C GLY A 402 -2.19 -16.69 -5.06
N ARG A 403 -2.14 -15.52 -4.39
CA ARG A 403 -3.14 -14.46 -4.58
C ARG A 403 -3.08 -13.84 -5.98
N GLN A 404 -1.89 -13.73 -6.56
CA GLN A 404 -1.73 -13.28 -7.94
C GLN A 404 -2.38 -14.27 -8.92
N MET A 405 -2.18 -15.57 -8.73
CA MET A 405 -2.82 -16.62 -9.54
C MET A 405 -4.35 -16.54 -9.49
N VAL A 406 -4.93 -16.29 -8.30
CA VAL A 406 -6.38 -16.07 -8.16
C VAL A 406 -6.83 -14.86 -8.98
N ALA A 407 -6.08 -13.74 -8.96
CA ALA A 407 -6.42 -12.55 -9.75
C ALA A 407 -6.39 -12.86 -11.27
N TYR A 408 -5.41 -13.63 -11.75
CA TYR A 408 -5.37 -14.07 -13.14
C TYR A 408 -6.56 -14.99 -13.48
N CYS A 409 -6.92 -15.90 -12.61
CA CYS A 409 -8.11 -16.74 -12.80
C CYS A 409 -9.40 -15.93 -12.85
N LEU A 410 -9.47 -14.78 -12.18
CA LEU A 410 -10.59 -13.85 -12.22
C LEU A 410 -10.56 -12.93 -13.46
N GLY A 411 -9.54 -13.00 -14.29
CA GLY A 411 -9.44 -12.33 -15.56
C GLY A 411 -8.55 -11.08 -15.59
N ALA A 412 -7.63 -10.93 -14.65
CA ALA A 412 -6.56 -9.94 -14.79
C ALA A 412 -5.60 -10.33 -15.92
N ASP A 413 -5.07 -9.34 -16.63
CA ASP A 413 -4.00 -9.51 -17.63
C ASP A 413 -2.62 -9.21 -17.03
N ALA A 414 -2.54 -8.35 -16.00
CA ALA A 414 -1.30 -8.01 -15.30
C ALA A 414 -1.56 -7.65 -13.82
N ILE A 415 -0.50 -7.68 -13.02
CA ILE A 415 -0.56 -7.44 -11.58
C ILE A 415 0.26 -6.21 -11.20
N TYR A 416 -0.32 -5.37 -10.35
CA TYR A 416 0.37 -4.33 -9.61
C TYR A 416 0.61 -4.74 -8.14
N SER A 417 1.81 -4.49 -7.64
CA SER A 417 2.13 -4.59 -6.21
C SER A 417 2.88 -3.35 -5.74
N ALA A 418 2.43 -2.72 -4.65
CA ALA A 418 3.14 -1.62 -4.00
C ALA A 418 3.85 -2.10 -2.73
N ARG A 419 3.07 -2.55 -1.73
CA ARG A 419 3.60 -2.92 -0.41
C ARG A 419 4.49 -4.16 -0.45
N GLY A 420 4.28 -5.08 -1.40
CA GLY A 420 5.22 -6.17 -1.66
C GLY A 420 6.62 -5.63 -1.92
N PHE A 421 6.73 -4.65 -2.81
CA PHE A 421 8.01 -4.00 -3.12
C PHE A 421 8.54 -3.12 -1.98
N MET A 422 7.69 -2.49 -1.17
CA MET A 422 8.15 -1.82 0.05
C MET A 422 8.77 -2.80 1.06
N LEU A 423 8.19 -3.99 1.21
CA LEU A 423 8.75 -5.05 2.06
C LEU A 423 10.12 -5.51 1.56
N THR A 424 10.38 -5.56 0.23
CA THR A 424 11.71 -5.87 -0.31
C THR A 424 12.78 -4.85 0.12
N LEU A 425 12.39 -3.58 0.27
CA LEU A 425 13.27 -2.53 0.78
C LEU A 425 13.57 -2.67 2.29
N GLY A 426 12.86 -3.54 2.99
CA GLY A 426 13.00 -3.75 4.43
C GLY A 426 11.95 -3.04 5.27
N CYS A 427 10.77 -2.72 4.71
CA CYS A 427 9.64 -2.20 5.50
C CYS A 427 9.27 -3.18 6.60
N ILE A 428 9.20 -2.71 7.84
CA ILE A 428 8.84 -3.50 9.03
C ILE A 428 7.39 -3.31 9.46
N GLN A 429 6.57 -2.64 8.65
CA GLN A 429 5.17 -2.33 8.97
C GLN A 429 5.01 -1.49 10.25
N ALA A 430 5.90 -0.52 10.47
CA ALA A 430 5.85 0.39 11.63
C ALA A 430 4.65 1.37 11.61
N LEU A 431 3.87 1.42 10.52
CA LEU A 431 2.69 2.28 10.33
C LEU A 431 2.96 3.81 10.50
N GLN A 432 4.21 4.23 10.32
CA GLN A 432 4.67 5.62 10.44
C GLN A 432 4.91 6.29 9.07
N CYS A 433 4.18 5.86 8.03
CA CYS A 433 4.40 6.34 6.67
C CYS A 433 3.99 7.81 6.46
N GLY A 434 3.09 8.35 7.28
CA GLY A 434 2.50 9.69 7.11
C GLY A 434 3.29 10.83 7.77
N ASN A 435 4.08 10.57 8.80
CA ASN A 435 4.63 11.57 9.71
C ASN A 435 6.12 11.90 9.52
N ASN A 436 6.72 11.45 8.42
CA ASN A 436 8.14 11.65 8.10
C ASN A 436 9.15 10.96 9.04
N THR A 437 8.70 10.05 9.91
CA THR A 437 9.52 9.35 10.92
C THR A 437 9.69 7.86 10.63
N CYS A 438 9.65 7.45 9.37
CA CYS A 438 9.80 6.04 8.99
C CYS A 438 11.16 5.49 9.47
N PRO A 439 11.20 4.53 10.41
CA PRO A 439 12.45 4.10 11.05
C PRO A 439 13.41 3.36 10.10
N VAL A 440 12.91 2.89 8.96
CA VAL A 440 13.71 2.19 7.95
C VAL A 440 14.05 3.07 6.74
N GLY A 441 13.74 4.38 6.79
CA GLY A 441 14.15 5.34 5.76
C GLY A 441 13.35 5.32 4.45
N ILE A 442 12.26 4.53 4.35
CA ILE A 442 11.53 4.36 3.08
C ILE A 442 10.61 5.55 2.81
N THR A 443 9.78 5.96 3.79
CA THR A 443 8.73 6.98 3.63
C THR A 443 9.05 8.27 4.38
N THR A 444 10.31 8.69 4.37
CA THR A 444 10.81 9.89 5.04
C THR A 444 11.71 10.69 4.09
N HIS A 445 11.82 11.99 4.37
CA HIS A 445 12.76 12.92 3.72
C HIS A 445 13.86 13.37 4.68
N ASP A 446 13.89 12.83 5.90
CA ASP A 446 14.98 13.02 6.84
C ASP A 446 16.25 12.35 6.31
N PRO A 447 17.35 13.10 6.07
CA PRO A 447 18.59 12.55 5.52
C PRO A 447 19.21 11.45 6.38
N ASP A 448 19.11 11.57 7.71
CA ASP A 448 19.69 10.61 8.66
C ASP A 448 18.97 9.25 8.58
N LEU A 449 17.64 9.28 8.41
CA LEU A 449 16.84 8.07 8.23
C LEU A 449 16.97 7.49 6.83
N GLN A 450 16.97 8.34 5.78
CA GLN A 450 17.14 7.89 4.38
C GLN A 450 18.49 7.21 4.16
N GLY A 451 19.53 7.60 4.89
CA GLY A 451 20.87 7.00 4.84
C GLY A 451 20.87 5.50 5.11
N GLY A 452 19.87 4.97 5.82
CA GLY A 452 19.69 3.53 6.03
C GLY A 452 19.33 2.73 4.77
N ILE A 453 18.89 3.38 3.69
CA ILE A 453 18.57 2.75 2.41
C ILE A 453 19.79 2.78 1.48
N VAL A 454 20.51 1.66 1.38
CA VAL A 454 21.59 1.47 0.41
C VAL A 454 20.98 1.05 -0.93
N VAL A 455 20.95 1.95 -1.92
CA VAL A 455 20.24 1.77 -3.19
C VAL A 455 20.63 0.48 -3.90
N ALA A 456 21.90 0.15 -3.98
CA ALA A 456 22.39 -1.05 -4.67
C ALA A 456 21.89 -2.35 -4.00
N ASP A 457 21.96 -2.44 -2.66
CA ASP A 457 21.47 -3.62 -1.91
C ASP A 457 19.95 -3.78 -2.09
N LYS A 458 19.21 -2.68 -1.95
CA LYS A 458 17.75 -2.74 -2.05
C LYS A 458 17.27 -3.02 -3.47
N ALA A 459 17.96 -2.51 -4.49
CA ALA A 459 17.68 -2.84 -5.88
C ALA A 459 17.85 -4.35 -6.16
N LYS A 460 18.93 -4.97 -5.63
CA LYS A 460 19.11 -6.42 -5.78
C LYS A 460 18.01 -7.23 -5.07
N ARG A 461 17.49 -6.74 -3.94
CA ARG A 461 16.35 -7.38 -3.26
C ARG A 461 15.06 -7.29 -4.06
N VAL A 462 14.83 -6.19 -4.76
CA VAL A 462 13.70 -6.04 -5.69
C VAL A 462 13.80 -7.05 -6.82
N GLU A 463 14.96 -7.13 -7.46
CA GLU A 463 15.24 -8.10 -8.53
C GLU A 463 15.02 -9.54 -8.05
N ASN A 464 15.65 -9.95 -6.95
CA ASN A 464 15.49 -11.28 -6.38
C ASN A 464 14.02 -11.62 -6.07
N TYR A 465 13.26 -10.65 -5.55
CA TYR A 465 11.85 -10.85 -5.25
C TYR A 465 11.05 -11.13 -6.52
N VAL A 466 11.29 -10.40 -7.60
CA VAL A 466 10.61 -10.63 -8.88
C VAL A 466 10.95 -12.00 -9.45
N GLU A 467 12.22 -12.37 -9.46
CA GLU A 467 12.68 -13.67 -9.96
C GLU A 467 12.07 -14.84 -9.17
N ASN A 468 12.10 -14.77 -7.84
CA ASN A 468 11.54 -15.84 -6.98
C ASN A 468 10.01 -15.87 -7.01
N MET A 469 9.35 -14.71 -7.15
CA MET A 469 7.90 -14.64 -7.34
C MET A 469 7.48 -15.29 -8.65
N GLU A 470 8.17 -14.96 -9.74
CA GLU A 470 7.90 -15.54 -11.06
C GLU A 470 8.17 -17.06 -11.08
N HIS A 471 9.26 -17.50 -10.44
CA HIS A 471 9.55 -18.92 -10.31
C HIS A 471 8.39 -19.69 -9.66
N ASP A 472 7.93 -19.23 -8.51
CA ASP A 472 6.83 -19.87 -7.80
C ASP A 472 5.50 -19.74 -8.56
N PHE A 473 5.28 -18.62 -9.22
CA PHE A 473 4.12 -18.39 -10.07
C PHE A 473 4.04 -19.43 -11.20
N TYR A 474 5.14 -19.70 -11.89
CA TYR A 474 5.18 -20.72 -12.94
C TYR A 474 5.04 -22.15 -12.40
N GLN A 475 5.50 -22.43 -11.19
CA GLN A 475 5.23 -23.71 -10.53
C GLN A 475 3.73 -23.91 -10.27
N LEU A 476 3.05 -22.85 -9.78
CA LEU A 476 1.60 -22.88 -9.58
C LEU A 476 0.85 -23.02 -10.91
N LEU A 477 1.27 -22.30 -11.95
CA LEU A 477 0.69 -22.40 -13.29
C LEU A 477 0.83 -23.84 -13.83
N ALA A 478 2.00 -24.43 -13.75
CA ALA A 478 2.25 -25.81 -14.15
C ALA A 478 1.33 -26.81 -13.42
N ALA A 479 1.15 -26.63 -12.10
CA ALA A 479 0.29 -27.45 -11.27
C ALA A 479 -1.19 -27.39 -11.70
N THR A 480 -1.65 -26.31 -12.34
CA THR A 480 -3.03 -26.23 -12.88
C THR A 480 -3.23 -27.05 -14.16
N GLY A 481 -2.18 -27.58 -14.77
CA GLY A 481 -2.22 -28.26 -16.08
C GLY A 481 -2.37 -27.31 -17.26
N LYS A 482 -2.19 -25.98 -17.05
CA LYS A 482 -2.22 -24.97 -18.11
C LYS A 482 -0.82 -24.65 -18.60
N ASN A 483 -0.71 -24.24 -19.87
CA ASN A 483 0.57 -23.91 -20.49
C ASN A 483 0.87 -22.40 -20.44
N SER A 484 -0.15 -21.57 -20.31
CA SER A 484 0.00 -20.12 -20.29
C SER A 484 -0.98 -19.46 -19.31
N VAL A 485 -0.67 -18.24 -18.92
CA VAL A 485 -1.51 -17.41 -18.04
C VAL A 485 -2.87 -17.10 -18.70
N GLN A 486 -2.89 -16.93 -20.02
CA GLN A 486 -4.09 -16.65 -20.81
C GLN A 486 -5.11 -17.81 -20.80
N GLU A 487 -4.68 -19.02 -20.46
CA GLU A 487 -5.58 -20.19 -20.35
C GLU A 487 -6.26 -20.27 -18.97
N LEU A 488 -5.82 -19.44 -18.00
CA LEU A 488 -6.43 -19.39 -16.68
C LEU A 488 -7.83 -18.79 -16.73
N SER A 489 -8.73 -19.36 -15.94
CA SER A 489 -10.10 -18.90 -15.83
C SER A 489 -10.68 -19.25 -14.46
N THR A 490 -11.89 -18.80 -14.20
CA THR A 490 -12.61 -19.13 -12.96
C THR A 490 -12.80 -20.62 -12.74
N SER A 491 -12.72 -21.45 -13.80
CA SER A 491 -12.75 -22.92 -13.69
C SER A 491 -11.54 -23.51 -12.96
N ASN A 492 -10.43 -22.74 -12.86
CA ASN A 492 -9.24 -23.11 -12.10
C ASN A 492 -9.35 -22.75 -10.61
N LEU A 493 -10.48 -22.18 -10.16
CA LEU A 493 -10.72 -21.85 -8.76
C LEU A 493 -11.56 -22.94 -8.08
N TYR A 494 -11.16 -23.33 -6.88
CA TYR A 494 -11.97 -24.13 -5.98
C TYR A 494 -12.84 -23.18 -5.17
N ILE A 495 -14.14 -23.41 -5.22
CA ILE A 495 -15.15 -22.71 -4.46
C ILE A 495 -15.84 -23.75 -3.60
N PRO A 496 -16.10 -23.49 -2.31
CA PRO A 496 -16.78 -24.42 -1.43
C PRO A 496 -18.11 -24.91 -2.01
N SER A 497 -18.41 -26.17 -1.83
CA SER A 497 -19.64 -26.78 -2.35
C SER A 497 -20.90 -26.08 -1.81
N GLY A 498 -21.86 -25.83 -2.67
CA GLY A 498 -23.12 -25.17 -2.33
C GLY A 498 -23.11 -23.65 -2.52
N THR A 499 -21.97 -23.06 -2.92
CA THR A 499 -21.84 -21.63 -3.17
C THR A 499 -21.39 -21.41 -4.63
N THR A 500 -21.99 -20.46 -5.32
CA THR A 500 -21.48 -20.00 -6.62
C THR A 500 -20.28 -19.07 -6.42
N LEU A 501 -19.47 -18.87 -7.46
CA LEU A 501 -18.35 -17.91 -7.39
C LEU A 501 -18.86 -16.50 -7.04
N ALA A 502 -19.97 -16.07 -7.63
CA ALA A 502 -20.57 -14.77 -7.35
C ALA A 502 -21.00 -14.63 -5.90
N GLU A 503 -21.68 -15.63 -5.34
CA GLU A 503 -22.09 -15.65 -3.93
C GLU A 503 -20.90 -15.73 -2.97
N PHE A 504 -19.84 -16.46 -3.34
CA PHE A 504 -18.64 -16.57 -2.52
C PHE A 504 -17.84 -15.26 -2.48
N ILE A 505 -17.75 -14.57 -3.62
CA ILE A 505 -17.00 -13.32 -3.74
C ILE A 505 -17.84 -12.11 -3.29
N GLN A 506 -19.17 -12.18 -3.46
CA GLN A 506 -20.15 -11.14 -3.11
C GLN A 506 -21.26 -11.75 -2.23
N PRO A 507 -21.00 -12.02 -0.95
CA PRO A 507 -21.99 -12.65 -0.07
C PRO A 507 -23.31 -11.88 0.03
N ASP A 508 -23.29 -10.57 -0.20
CA ASP A 508 -24.49 -9.71 -0.17
C ASP A 508 -25.36 -9.80 -1.44
N ALA A 509 -24.85 -10.35 -2.54
CA ALA A 509 -25.66 -10.57 -3.74
C ALA A 509 -26.78 -11.61 -3.54
N ALA A 510 -26.65 -12.48 -2.55
CA ALA A 510 -27.69 -13.42 -2.14
C ALA A 510 -28.86 -12.75 -1.40
N PHE A 511 -28.62 -11.66 -0.67
CA PHE A 511 -29.64 -10.91 0.06
C PHE A 511 -30.59 -10.14 -0.85
N ASN A 512 -30.11 -9.65 -2.00
CA ASN A 512 -30.92 -8.88 -2.95
C ASN A 512 -31.86 -9.75 -3.81
N LYS A 513 -31.76 -11.08 -3.77
CA LYS A 513 -32.67 -11.99 -4.48
C LYS A 513 -33.85 -12.50 -3.62
N ALA A 514 -33.89 -12.13 -2.36
CA ALA A 514 -34.94 -12.55 -1.43
C ALA A 514 -35.92 -11.42 -1.05
N GLY A 515 -35.90 -10.28 -1.77
CA GLY A 515 -36.82 -9.15 -1.63
C GLY A 515 -37.80 -9.05 -2.78
#